data_d29639c84d9dd933647b95619ee06a17
#
_entry.id   d29639c84d9dd933647b95619ee06a17
#
_cell.length_a   1.000
_cell.length_b   1.000
_cell.length_c   1.000
_cell.angle_alpha   90.00
_cell.angle_beta   90.00
_cell.angle_gamma   90.00
#
_symmetry.space_group_name_H-M   'P 1'
#
loop_
_entity.id
_entity.type
_entity.pdbx_description
1 polymer ?
#
loop_
_entity_poly.entity_id
_entity_poly.type
_entity_poly.pdbx_seq_one_letter_code
_entity_poly.pdbx_strand_id
1 'polypeptide(L)'
;MTPSLGYWLLVYAAVAIIALIVLIARYRLNPFIVITLVSLGLALVAGMPPSAVVGAYEAGVGKTLGHIALVVALGTMLGKMMAESGGAEQMARTLIEKFGEKNAHWAMVCIAFLVGLPLFFEVGFVLLVPIAFTVARRVGVSILMVGLPMVAGLSVVHALVPPHPAAMLAVQAYQASVGQTLLYAIAIGIPTAIIAGPLYAKFIVPRIQLPTDNPLEKQFLDREPRDKLPGFGITMATILLPVVLMLIGGWANLISTPGNAFNQFLLFIGNSVIALLLATLLSFWTLGIAQGFNRESILKFTNECLAPTASITLLVGAGGGLNRILVDAGVTDQIVGLAHEFHLSPLIMGWLFAALMRVATGSATVAMTTASGVVAPVAIGLGYPHPELLVLATGAGSVIFSHVNDGGFWLIKEYFNMTVAQTFKTWTVLETLISLVAFALTVGLSYLL
;
A
#
# COMPACT_ATOMS: atom_id res chain seq x y z
N MET A 1 -3.29 -22.64 -32.10
CA MET A 1 -3.61 -21.31 -32.66
C MET A 1 -2.64 -21.00 -33.79
N THR A 2 -3.09 -20.38 -34.86
CA THR A 2 -2.19 -19.92 -35.92
C THR A 2 -1.28 -18.83 -35.42
N PRO A 3 0.01 -18.73 -35.82
CA PRO A 3 0.94 -17.69 -35.34
C PRO A 3 0.42 -16.26 -35.51
N SER A 4 -0.41 -16.02 -36.51
CA SER A 4 -1.04 -14.73 -36.76
C SER A 4 -2.05 -14.33 -35.67
N LEU A 5 -2.79 -15.26 -35.07
CA LEU A 5 -3.78 -14.98 -34.05
C LEU A 5 -3.13 -14.55 -32.72
N GLY A 6 -2.01 -15.19 -32.35
CA GLY A 6 -1.25 -14.82 -31.15
C GLY A 6 -0.71 -13.39 -31.19
N TYR A 7 -0.18 -12.96 -32.33
CA TYR A 7 0.29 -11.58 -32.50
C TYR A 7 -0.84 -10.54 -32.32
N TRP A 8 -2.03 -10.80 -32.84
CA TRP A 8 -3.16 -9.90 -32.66
C TRP A 8 -3.64 -9.80 -31.21
N LEU A 9 -3.57 -10.89 -30.43
CA LEU A 9 -3.88 -10.84 -29.00
C LEU A 9 -2.96 -9.90 -28.24
N LEU A 10 -1.66 -9.85 -28.58
CA LEU A 10 -0.71 -8.90 -28.01
C LEU A 10 -1.03 -7.45 -28.39
N VAL A 11 -1.42 -7.23 -29.65
CA VAL A 11 -1.85 -5.90 -30.11
C VAL A 11 -3.11 -5.46 -29.36
N TYR A 12 -4.09 -6.35 -29.19
CA TYR A 12 -5.32 -6.03 -28.43
C TYR A 12 -5.01 -5.74 -26.96
N ALA A 13 -4.11 -6.48 -26.33
CA ALA A 13 -3.66 -6.21 -24.96
C ALA A 13 -2.96 -4.84 -24.84
N ALA A 14 -2.07 -4.50 -25.79
CA ALA A 14 -1.40 -3.20 -25.82
C ALA A 14 -2.41 -2.05 -26.00
N VAL A 15 -3.37 -2.20 -26.92
CA VAL A 15 -4.45 -1.21 -27.11
C VAL A 15 -5.30 -1.08 -25.85
N ALA A 16 -5.63 -2.18 -25.16
CA ALA A 16 -6.38 -2.17 -23.92
C ALA A 16 -5.62 -1.41 -22.82
N ILE A 17 -4.31 -1.64 -22.66
CA ILE A 17 -3.47 -0.92 -21.69
C ILE A 17 -3.41 0.58 -22.02
N ILE A 18 -3.21 0.94 -23.30
CA ILE A 18 -3.21 2.34 -23.74
C ILE A 18 -4.59 2.97 -23.47
N ALA A 19 -5.69 2.26 -23.74
CA ALA A 19 -7.04 2.74 -23.45
C ALA A 19 -7.24 2.98 -21.97
N LEU A 20 -6.81 2.06 -21.08
CA LEU A 20 -6.82 2.25 -19.63
C LEU A 20 -6.11 3.56 -19.26
N ILE A 21 -4.89 3.76 -19.72
CA ILE A 21 -4.10 4.96 -19.43
C ILE A 21 -4.81 6.22 -19.91
N VAL A 22 -5.25 6.26 -21.18
CA VAL A 22 -5.87 7.43 -21.79
C VAL A 22 -7.20 7.77 -21.11
N LEU A 23 -8.06 6.79 -20.87
CA LEU A 23 -9.38 7.01 -20.27
C LEU A 23 -9.27 7.48 -18.81
N ILE A 24 -8.34 6.96 -18.03
CA ILE A 24 -8.14 7.38 -16.65
C ILE A 24 -7.38 8.72 -16.59
N ALA A 25 -6.23 8.83 -17.24
CA ALA A 25 -5.36 10.00 -17.09
C ALA A 25 -5.85 11.24 -17.88
N ARG A 26 -6.28 11.07 -19.14
CA ARG A 26 -6.67 12.21 -20.01
C ARG A 26 -8.13 12.58 -19.84
N TYR A 27 -9.02 11.58 -19.79
CA TYR A 27 -10.47 11.80 -19.67
C TYR A 27 -10.95 11.81 -18.23
N ARG A 28 -10.10 11.46 -17.25
CA ARG A 28 -10.39 11.43 -15.80
C ARG A 28 -11.63 10.61 -15.44
N LEU A 29 -11.89 9.56 -16.18
CA LEU A 29 -12.99 8.64 -15.89
C LEU A 29 -12.68 7.82 -14.63
N ASN A 30 -13.74 7.35 -13.97
CA ASN A 30 -13.61 6.52 -12.78
C ASN A 30 -12.83 5.23 -13.11
N PRO A 31 -11.73 4.92 -12.41
CA PRO A 31 -10.88 3.76 -12.69
C PRO A 31 -11.62 2.42 -12.67
N PHE A 32 -12.58 2.23 -11.76
CA PHE A 32 -13.39 1.02 -11.70
C PHE A 32 -14.19 0.80 -12.99
N ILE A 33 -14.86 1.85 -13.49
CA ILE A 33 -15.62 1.79 -14.74
C ILE A 33 -14.69 1.52 -15.92
N VAL A 34 -13.53 2.18 -15.97
CA VAL A 34 -12.58 2.04 -17.07
C VAL A 34 -11.99 0.64 -17.12
N ILE A 35 -11.54 0.09 -15.98
CA ILE A 35 -10.99 -1.27 -15.93
C ILE A 35 -12.07 -2.28 -16.34
N THR A 36 -13.30 -2.12 -15.85
CA THR A 36 -14.41 -2.99 -16.24
C THR A 36 -14.68 -2.93 -17.74
N LEU A 37 -14.86 -1.71 -18.29
CA LEU A 37 -15.15 -1.50 -19.71
C LEU A 37 -14.07 -2.07 -20.61
N VAL A 38 -12.81 -1.78 -20.31
CA VAL A 38 -11.65 -2.24 -21.11
C VAL A 38 -11.48 -3.75 -21.02
N SER A 39 -11.73 -4.34 -19.83
CA SER A 39 -11.66 -5.80 -19.66
C SER A 39 -12.72 -6.52 -20.50
N LEU A 40 -13.98 -6.06 -20.45
CA LEU A 40 -15.07 -6.64 -21.24
C LEU A 40 -14.83 -6.43 -22.75
N GLY A 41 -14.36 -5.23 -23.15
CA GLY A 41 -14.00 -4.94 -24.53
C GLY A 41 -12.87 -5.83 -25.04
N LEU A 42 -11.80 -6.01 -24.23
CA LEU A 42 -10.69 -6.90 -24.58
C LEU A 42 -11.16 -8.34 -24.77
N ALA A 43 -12.01 -8.84 -23.87
CA ALA A 43 -12.58 -10.21 -23.99
C ALA A 43 -13.29 -10.42 -25.31
N LEU A 44 -14.14 -9.47 -25.73
CA LEU A 44 -14.88 -9.54 -27.00
C LEU A 44 -13.96 -9.51 -28.22
N VAL A 45 -12.99 -8.58 -28.25
CA VAL A 45 -12.05 -8.43 -29.37
C VAL A 45 -11.09 -9.62 -29.47
N ALA A 46 -10.73 -10.21 -28.32
CA ALA A 46 -9.95 -11.45 -28.26
C ALA A 46 -10.72 -12.72 -28.69
N GLY A 47 -12.03 -12.59 -28.99
CA GLY A 47 -12.85 -13.68 -29.51
C GLY A 47 -13.50 -14.56 -28.45
N MET A 48 -13.60 -14.11 -27.19
CA MET A 48 -14.37 -14.82 -26.18
C MET A 48 -15.87 -14.80 -26.53
N PRO A 49 -16.60 -15.92 -26.33
CA PRO A 49 -18.05 -15.94 -26.54
C PRO A 49 -18.75 -14.89 -25.67
N PRO A 50 -19.60 -14.00 -26.23
CA PRO A 50 -20.26 -12.95 -25.44
C PRO A 50 -21.01 -13.48 -24.20
N SER A 51 -21.56 -14.69 -24.28
CA SER A 51 -22.24 -15.36 -23.17
C SER A 51 -21.32 -15.74 -22.00
N ALA A 52 -20.02 -15.89 -22.25
CA ALA A 52 -19.03 -16.24 -21.22
C ALA A 52 -18.31 -15.02 -20.61
N VAL A 53 -18.30 -13.87 -21.31
CA VAL A 53 -17.48 -12.70 -20.93
C VAL A 53 -17.85 -12.18 -19.54
N VAL A 54 -19.13 -11.95 -19.29
CA VAL A 54 -19.60 -11.41 -18.00
C VAL A 54 -19.31 -12.38 -16.86
N GLY A 55 -19.62 -13.66 -17.03
CA GLY A 55 -19.38 -14.68 -16.01
C GLY A 55 -17.88 -14.85 -15.68
N ALA A 56 -16.99 -14.77 -16.69
CA ALA A 56 -15.55 -14.82 -16.48
C ALA A 56 -15.07 -13.58 -15.67
N TYR A 57 -15.54 -12.40 -16.03
CA TYR A 57 -15.21 -11.16 -15.31
C TYR A 57 -15.71 -11.21 -13.85
N GLU A 58 -16.97 -11.58 -13.63
CA GLU A 58 -17.57 -11.72 -12.27
C GLU A 58 -16.82 -12.76 -11.42
N ALA A 59 -16.41 -13.87 -11.99
CA ALA A 59 -15.61 -14.88 -11.29
C ALA A 59 -14.26 -14.31 -10.82
N GLY A 60 -13.60 -13.51 -11.66
CA GLY A 60 -12.35 -12.82 -11.30
C GLY A 60 -12.55 -11.78 -10.19
N VAL A 61 -13.59 -10.95 -10.32
CA VAL A 61 -14.01 -9.98 -9.31
C VAL A 61 -14.32 -10.67 -7.98
N GLY A 62 -15.17 -11.69 -7.99
CA GLY A 62 -15.61 -12.40 -6.79
C GLY A 62 -14.48 -13.11 -6.06
N LYS A 63 -13.58 -13.79 -6.79
CA LYS A 63 -12.39 -14.45 -6.22
C LYS A 63 -11.51 -13.44 -5.47
N THR A 64 -11.29 -12.26 -6.05
CA THR A 64 -10.45 -11.24 -5.46
C THR A 64 -11.13 -10.56 -4.27
N LEU A 65 -12.38 -10.16 -4.42
CA LEU A 65 -13.14 -9.50 -3.35
C LEU A 65 -13.37 -10.40 -2.13
N GLY A 66 -13.58 -11.69 -2.31
CA GLY A 66 -13.84 -12.63 -1.23
C GLY A 66 -12.77 -12.61 -0.13
N HIS A 67 -11.52 -12.32 -0.48
CA HIS A 67 -10.43 -12.19 0.49
C HIS A 67 -10.13 -10.73 0.87
N ILE A 68 -9.96 -9.88 -0.13
CA ILE A 68 -9.48 -8.50 0.09
C ILE A 68 -10.49 -7.64 0.86
N ALA A 69 -11.79 -7.81 0.63
CA ALA A 69 -12.80 -7.02 1.34
C ALA A 69 -12.72 -7.22 2.87
N LEU A 70 -12.46 -8.45 3.33
CA LEU A 70 -12.29 -8.76 4.74
C LEU A 70 -11.04 -8.10 5.32
N VAL A 71 -9.90 -8.20 4.61
CA VAL A 71 -8.64 -7.60 5.04
C VAL A 71 -8.74 -6.08 5.13
N VAL A 72 -9.32 -5.45 4.11
CA VAL A 72 -9.52 -3.99 4.06
C VAL A 72 -10.45 -3.52 5.19
N ALA A 73 -11.59 -4.18 5.38
CA ALA A 73 -12.54 -3.81 6.42
C ALA A 73 -11.92 -3.92 7.82
N LEU A 74 -11.29 -5.05 8.15
CA LEU A 74 -10.68 -5.28 9.45
C LEU A 74 -9.48 -4.35 9.71
N GLY A 75 -8.62 -4.15 8.70
CA GLY A 75 -7.48 -3.24 8.80
C GLY A 75 -7.90 -1.79 9.06
N THR A 76 -8.92 -1.32 8.35
CA THR A 76 -9.45 0.05 8.56
C THR A 76 -10.16 0.22 9.90
N MET A 77 -10.86 -0.80 10.39
CA MET A 77 -11.45 -0.78 11.74
C MET A 77 -10.35 -0.68 12.81
N LEU A 78 -9.30 -1.48 12.72
CA LEU A 78 -8.15 -1.41 13.63
C LEU A 78 -7.50 -0.02 13.59
N GLY A 79 -7.26 0.52 12.39
CA GLY A 79 -6.72 1.86 12.18
C GLY A 79 -7.61 2.97 12.77
N LYS A 80 -8.92 2.88 12.57
CA LYS A 80 -9.89 3.84 13.15
C LYS A 80 -9.88 3.80 14.67
N MET A 81 -9.85 2.61 15.28
CA MET A 81 -9.74 2.45 16.73
C MET A 81 -8.46 3.09 17.28
N MET A 82 -7.32 2.92 16.59
CA MET A 82 -6.06 3.56 16.96
C MET A 82 -6.16 5.09 16.88
N ALA A 83 -6.79 5.63 15.83
CA ALA A 83 -6.97 7.06 15.64
C ALA A 83 -7.87 7.67 16.74
N GLU A 84 -9.04 7.07 16.98
CA GLU A 84 -10.02 7.59 17.94
C GLU A 84 -9.58 7.46 19.39
N SER A 85 -8.80 6.44 19.74
CA SER A 85 -8.27 6.27 21.10
C SER A 85 -7.12 7.21 21.47
N GLY A 86 -6.51 7.91 20.51
CA GLY A 86 -5.25 8.64 20.72
C GLY A 86 -4.01 7.73 20.76
N GLY A 87 -4.13 6.47 20.33
CA GLY A 87 -3.01 5.52 20.30
C GLY A 87 -1.83 5.99 19.48
N ALA A 88 -2.08 6.59 18.31
CA ALA A 88 -1.02 7.16 17.47
C ALA A 88 -0.31 8.35 18.14
N GLU A 89 -1.06 9.19 18.85
CA GLU A 89 -0.50 10.31 19.64
C GLU A 89 0.40 9.80 20.77
N GLN A 90 -0.04 8.78 21.51
CA GLN A 90 0.76 8.14 22.55
C GLN A 90 2.06 7.53 22.01
N MET A 91 1.98 6.85 20.87
CA MET A 91 3.17 6.30 20.21
C MET A 91 4.16 7.39 19.84
N ALA A 92 3.67 8.47 19.24
CA ALA A 92 4.48 9.60 18.83
C ALA A 92 5.16 10.26 20.04
N ARG A 93 4.40 10.56 21.09
CA ARG A 93 4.92 11.15 22.32
C ARG A 93 6.05 10.32 22.92
N THR A 94 5.81 9.04 23.12
CA THR A 94 6.79 8.14 23.76
C THR A 94 8.06 7.97 22.91
N LEU A 95 7.93 7.82 21.59
CA LEU A 95 9.09 7.64 20.71
C LEU A 95 9.91 8.93 20.61
N ILE A 96 9.28 10.11 20.54
CA ILE A 96 9.99 11.38 20.53
C ILE A 96 10.76 11.59 21.86
N GLU A 97 10.13 11.26 22.99
CA GLU A 97 10.80 11.33 24.30
C GLU A 97 12.03 10.39 24.36
N LYS A 98 11.92 9.16 23.80
CA LYS A 98 13.02 8.19 23.77
C LYS A 98 14.17 8.54 22.82
N PHE A 99 13.85 9.03 21.63
CA PHE A 99 14.84 9.40 20.62
C PHE A 99 15.52 10.74 20.95
N GLY A 100 14.85 11.57 21.74
CA GLY A 100 15.26 12.94 22.06
C GLY A 100 14.99 13.94 20.91
N GLU A 101 14.88 15.21 21.28
CA GLU A 101 14.48 16.28 20.35
C GLU A 101 15.41 16.40 19.13
N LYS A 102 16.72 16.22 19.31
CA LYS A 102 17.71 16.28 18.22
C LYS A 102 17.50 15.21 17.14
N ASN A 103 16.85 14.10 17.51
CA ASN A 103 16.58 12.97 16.64
C ASN A 103 15.09 12.85 16.23
N ALA A 104 14.32 13.94 16.36
CA ALA A 104 12.89 13.96 16.06
C ALA A 104 12.56 13.43 14.64
N HIS A 105 13.40 13.69 13.64
CA HIS A 105 13.25 13.18 12.28
C HIS A 105 13.36 11.64 12.19
N TRP A 106 14.20 11.01 13.04
CA TRP A 106 14.28 9.56 13.17
C TRP A 106 13.08 8.98 13.92
N ALA A 107 12.63 9.65 14.97
CA ALA A 107 11.43 9.27 15.68
C ALA A 107 10.22 9.29 14.75
N MET A 108 10.08 10.33 13.91
CA MET A 108 8.92 10.48 13.03
C MET A 108 8.85 9.43 11.92
N VAL A 109 9.97 9.02 11.33
CA VAL A 109 9.92 7.91 10.35
C VAL A 109 9.53 6.60 11.03
N CYS A 110 10.02 6.34 12.24
CA CYS A 110 9.67 5.16 13.02
C CYS A 110 8.17 5.16 13.40
N ILE A 111 7.67 6.29 13.90
CA ILE A 111 6.25 6.48 14.24
C ILE A 111 5.37 6.24 13.01
N ALA A 112 5.72 6.89 11.90
CA ALA A 112 4.96 6.80 10.67
C ALA A 112 4.97 5.39 10.08
N PHE A 113 6.08 4.68 10.16
CA PHE A 113 6.18 3.28 9.75
C PHE A 113 5.25 2.39 10.58
N LEU A 114 5.26 2.54 11.91
CA LEU A 114 4.43 1.74 12.82
C LEU A 114 2.94 2.11 12.71
N VAL A 115 2.63 3.40 12.70
CA VAL A 115 1.24 3.90 12.60
C VAL A 115 0.65 3.60 11.23
N GLY A 116 1.46 3.60 10.17
CA GLY A 116 1.04 3.28 8.81
C GLY A 116 0.62 1.83 8.60
N LEU A 117 1.07 0.87 9.44
CA LEU A 117 0.75 -0.55 9.25
C LEU A 117 -0.76 -0.83 9.10
N PRO A 118 -1.64 -0.31 9.97
CA PRO A 118 -3.08 -0.51 9.84
C PRO A 118 -3.81 0.61 9.08
N LEU A 119 -3.12 1.68 8.66
CA LEU A 119 -3.75 2.89 8.11
C LEU A 119 -3.44 3.10 6.64
N PHE A 120 -4.41 3.64 5.90
CA PHE A 120 -4.14 4.22 4.59
C PHE A 120 -3.25 5.46 4.72
N PHE A 121 -2.46 5.73 3.68
CA PHE A 121 -1.53 6.86 3.65
C PHE A 121 -2.17 8.19 4.06
N GLU A 122 -3.30 8.54 3.44
CA GLU A 122 -3.99 9.81 3.67
C GLU A 122 -4.49 9.93 5.11
N VAL A 123 -5.04 8.84 5.67
CA VAL A 123 -5.53 8.79 7.05
C VAL A 123 -4.37 8.90 8.03
N GLY A 124 -3.29 8.14 7.82
CA GLY A 124 -2.07 8.20 8.61
C GLY A 124 -1.44 9.59 8.58
N PHE A 125 -1.41 10.22 7.41
CA PHE A 125 -0.89 11.58 7.24
C PHE A 125 -1.71 12.60 8.03
N VAL A 126 -3.03 12.66 7.84
CA VAL A 126 -3.91 13.61 8.55
C VAL A 126 -3.86 13.42 10.06
N LEU A 127 -3.68 12.17 10.52
CA LEU A 127 -3.53 11.84 11.94
C LEU A 127 -2.20 12.35 12.52
N LEU A 128 -1.10 12.18 11.77
CA LEU A 128 0.25 12.48 12.26
C LEU A 128 0.70 13.92 12.00
N VAL A 129 0.10 14.63 11.04
CA VAL A 129 0.53 15.98 10.68
C VAL A 129 0.42 17.01 11.83
N PRO A 130 -0.61 17.00 12.69
CA PRO A 130 -0.66 17.89 13.87
C PRO A 130 0.50 17.62 14.83
N ILE A 131 0.87 16.35 14.99
CA ILE A 131 1.99 15.94 15.82
C ILE A 131 3.31 16.43 15.20
N ALA A 132 3.46 16.30 13.88
CA ALA A 132 4.64 16.79 13.18
C ALA A 132 4.81 18.32 13.36
N PHE A 133 3.74 19.11 13.29
CA PHE A 133 3.79 20.56 13.59
C PHE A 133 4.23 20.83 15.02
N THR A 134 3.61 20.16 15.99
CA THR A 134 3.94 20.32 17.41
C THR A 134 5.42 20.00 17.67
N VAL A 135 5.92 18.91 17.09
CA VAL A 135 7.32 18.47 17.22
C VAL A 135 8.27 19.46 16.55
N ALA A 136 7.99 19.87 15.31
CA ALA A 136 8.82 20.81 14.56
C ALA A 136 8.97 22.12 15.32
N ARG A 137 7.87 22.65 15.88
CA ARG A 137 7.86 23.88 16.69
C ARG A 137 8.64 23.72 17.99
N ARG A 138 8.44 22.60 18.72
CA ARG A 138 9.14 22.32 19.99
C ARG A 138 10.65 22.22 19.81
N VAL A 139 11.07 21.59 18.73
CA VAL A 139 12.50 21.37 18.40
C VAL A 139 13.10 22.59 17.70
N GLY A 140 12.29 23.52 17.19
CA GLY A 140 12.77 24.70 16.47
C GLY A 140 13.31 24.42 15.08
N VAL A 141 12.76 23.42 14.38
CA VAL A 141 13.16 23.02 13.01
C VAL A 141 12.03 23.26 12.01
N SER A 142 12.37 23.30 10.72
CA SER A 142 11.35 23.34 9.66
C SER A 142 10.42 22.12 9.75
N ILE A 143 9.13 22.33 9.50
CA ILE A 143 8.14 21.22 9.40
C ILE A 143 8.58 20.14 8.41
N LEU A 144 9.29 20.49 7.34
CA LEU A 144 9.78 19.51 6.37
C LEU A 144 10.84 18.57 6.96
N MET A 145 11.63 19.01 7.97
CA MET A 145 12.62 18.15 8.62
C MET A 145 11.98 16.98 9.39
N VAL A 146 10.76 17.15 9.82
CA VAL A 146 9.95 16.18 10.57
C VAL A 146 8.93 15.51 9.66
N GLY A 147 8.31 16.29 8.78
CA GLY A 147 7.23 15.86 7.90
C GLY A 147 7.71 14.96 6.75
N LEU A 148 8.87 15.23 6.12
CA LEU A 148 9.36 14.34 5.04
C LEU A 148 9.71 12.93 5.54
N PRO A 149 10.39 12.75 6.69
CA PRO A 149 10.53 11.42 7.27
C PRO A 149 9.20 10.74 7.61
N MET A 150 8.23 11.51 8.10
CA MET A 150 6.89 11.00 8.37
C MET A 150 6.23 10.45 7.11
N VAL A 151 6.19 11.24 6.03
CA VAL A 151 5.55 10.79 4.79
C VAL A 151 6.31 9.65 4.13
N ALA A 152 7.64 9.60 4.24
CA ALA A 152 8.44 8.47 3.76
C ALA A 152 8.07 7.16 4.47
N GLY A 153 7.94 7.19 5.81
CA GLY A 153 7.51 6.03 6.59
C GLY A 153 6.14 5.52 6.18
N LEU A 154 5.16 6.43 6.06
CA LEU A 154 3.81 6.11 5.62
C LEU A 154 3.79 5.54 4.19
N SER A 155 4.51 6.16 3.26
CA SER A 155 4.52 5.77 1.86
C SER A 155 5.18 4.40 1.63
N VAL A 156 6.29 4.13 2.30
CA VAL A 156 6.96 2.82 2.24
C VAL A 156 6.03 1.71 2.72
N VAL A 157 5.33 1.92 3.85
CA VAL A 157 4.37 0.93 4.36
C VAL A 157 3.21 0.75 3.40
N HIS A 158 2.66 1.86 2.88
CA HIS A 158 1.58 1.84 1.90
C HIS A 158 1.93 1.01 0.66
N ALA A 159 3.14 1.15 0.15
CA ALA A 159 3.57 0.50 -1.09
C ALA A 159 4.00 -0.96 -0.92
N LEU A 160 4.68 -1.28 0.20
CA LEU A 160 5.42 -2.54 0.30
C LEU A 160 4.89 -3.51 1.35
N VAL A 161 4.29 -3.01 2.45
CA VAL A 161 4.14 -3.81 3.67
C VAL A 161 2.72 -4.36 3.85
N PRO A 162 2.51 -5.71 3.78
CA PRO A 162 1.28 -6.29 4.29
C PRO A 162 1.09 -5.96 5.79
N PRO A 163 -0.12 -5.80 6.32
CA PRO A 163 -1.41 -6.04 5.68
C PRO A 163 -2.03 -4.84 4.92
N HIS A 164 -1.21 -3.89 4.47
CA HIS A 164 -1.75 -2.76 3.70
C HIS A 164 -2.52 -3.27 2.47
N PRO A 165 -3.73 -2.75 2.17
CA PRO A 165 -4.62 -3.29 1.15
C PRO A 165 -4.00 -3.45 -0.24
N ALA A 166 -3.20 -2.47 -0.70
CA ALA A 166 -2.56 -2.55 -2.01
C ALA A 166 -1.53 -3.68 -2.06
N ALA A 167 -0.69 -3.84 -1.02
CA ALA A 167 0.27 -4.93 -0.92
C ALA A 167 -0.42 -6.29 -0.83
N MET A 168 -1.51 -6.42 -0.04
CA MET A 168 -2.29 -7.65 0.07
C MET A 168 -2.93 -8.07 -1.25
N LEU A 169 -3.32 -7.10 -2.08
CA LEU A 169 -3.85 -7.38 -3.41
C LEU A 169 -2.77 -8.02 -4.30
N ALA A 170 -1.58 -7.44 -4.34
CA ALA A 170 -0.49 -8.02 -5.11
C ALA A 170 -0.05 -9.38 -4.56
N VAL A 171 0.00 -9.57 -3.23
CA VAL A 171 0.23 -10.88 -2.59
C VAL A 171 -0.74 -11.92 -3.13
N GLN A 172 -2.04 -11.59 -3.19
CA GLN A 172 -3.05 -12.49 -3.71
C GLN A 172 -2.91 -12.74 -5.22
N ALA A 173 -2.67 -11.69 -6.01
CA ALA A 173 -2.52 -11.81 -7.45
C ALA A 173 -1.34 -12.70 -7.84
N TYR A 174 -0.18 -12.49 -7.21
CA TYR A 174 1.04 -13.27 -7.44
C TYR A 174 1.07 -14.62 -6.69
N GLN A 175 0.05 -14.93 -5.88
CA GLN A 175 -0.01 -16.13 -5.02
C GLN A 175 1.18 -16.23 -4.06
N ALA A 176 1.66 -15.08 -3.58
CA ALA A 176 2.79 -14.97 -2.67
C ALA A 176 2.42 -15.33 -1.22
N SER A 177 3.41 -15.73 -0.43
CA SER A 177 3.25 -15.91 1.00
C SER A 177 3.19 -14.55 1.72
N VAL A 178 2.12 -14.30 2.48
CA VAL A 178 1.97 -13.06 3.27
C VAL A 178 3.13 -12.89 4.26
N GLY A 179 3.48 -13.96 4.99
CA GLY A 179 4.55 -13.92 6.00
C GLY A 179 5.93 -13.65 5.39
N GLN A 180 6.27 -14.30 4.26
CA GLN A 180 7.53 -14.05 3.57
C GLN A 180 7.55 -12.66 2.93
N THR A 181 6.46 -12.24 2.30
CA THR A 181 6.33 -10.87 1.77
C THR A 181 6.53 -9.83 2.87
N LEU A 182 5.92 -10.02 4.03
CA LEU A 182 6.07 -9.13 5.18
C LEU A 182 7.53 -9.06 5.67
N LEU A 183 8.21 -10.22 5.78
CA LEU A 183 9.62 -10.27 6.16
C LEU A 183 10.50 -9.48 5.20
N TYR A 184 10.36 -9.73 3.90
CA TYR A 184 11.13 -9.05 2.87
C TYR A 184 10.75 -7.56 2.78
N ALA A 185 9.47 -7.22 2.95
CA ALA A 185 9.00 -5.85 2.99
C ALA A 185 9.60 -5.05 4.15
N ILE A 186 9.75 -5.64 5.33
CA ILE A 186 10.41 -5.01 6.47
C ILE A 186 11.90 -4.85 6.18
N ALA A 187 12.57 -5.89 5.68
CA ALA A 187 14.00 -5.86 5.38
C ALA A 187 14.37 -4.79 4.32
N ILE A 188 13.52 -4.61 3.31
CA ILE A 188 13.69 -3.62 2.24
C ILE A 188 13.11 -2.26 2.64
N GLY A 189 11.96 -2.26 3.31
CA GLY A 189 11.24 -1.03 3.66
C GLY A 189 11.97 -0.16 4.67
N ILE A 190 12.60 -0.74 5.70
CA ILE A 190 13.34 0.03 6.70
C ILE A 190 14.49 0.84 6.06
N PRO A 191 15.45 0.25 5.31
CA PRO A 191 16.51 1.04 4.66
C PRO A 191 15.93 2.02 3.63
N THR A 192 14.87 1.66 2.92
CA THR A 192 14.20 2.57 1.98
C THR A 192 13.62 3.80 2.70
N ALA A 193 12.90 3.60 3.81
CA ALA A 193 12.35 4.68 4.61
C ALA A 193 13.45 5.59 5.22
N ILE A 194 14.59 5.01 5.61
CA ILE A 194 15.75 5.75 6.11
C ILE A 194 16.34 6.64 5.02
N ILE A 195 16.55 6.11 3.83
CA ILE A 195 17.15 6.83 2.72
C ILE A 195 16.22 7.94 2.21
N ALA A 196 14.98 7.61 1.91
CA ALA A 196 14.01 8.55 1.37
C ALA A 196 13.46 9.54 2.42
N GLY A 197 13.49 9.18 3.70
CA GLY A 197 13.01 10.03 4.81
C GLY A 197 14.12 10.86 5.44
N PRO A 198 14.70 10.42 6.57
CA PRO A 198 15.66 11.22 7.35
C PRO A 198 16.88 11.69 6.55
N LEU A 199 17.47 10.83 5.71
CA LEU A 199 18.66 11.20 4.96
C LEU A 199 18.34 12.21 3.86
N TYR A 200 17.27 11.97 3.11
CA TYR A 200 16.82 12.90 2.09
C TYR A 200 16.36 14.24 2.69
N ALA A 201 15.65 14.22 3.82
CA ALA A 201 15.23 15.43 4.52
C ALA A 201 16.43 16.30 4.91
N LYS A 202 17.49 15.71 5.48
CA LYS A 202 18.75 16.44 5.80
C LYS A 202 19.39 17.09 4.58
N PHE A 203 19.27 16.46 3.42
CA PHE A 203 19.82 17.00 2.17
C PHE A 203 18.96 18.12 1.59
N ILE A 204 17.62 17.93 1.51
CA ILE A 204 16.76 18.84 0.76
C ILE A 204 16.24 20.03 1.58
N VAL A 205 15.96 19.84 2.88
CA VAL A 205 15.32 20.88 3.71
C VAL A 205 16.12 22.17 3.77
N PRO A 206 17.47 22.17 3.91
CA PRO A 206 18.26 23.41 3.89
C PRO A 206 18.15 24.20 2.56
N ARG A 207 17.64 23.59 1.49
CA ARG A 207 17.49 24.16 0.15
C ARG A 207 16.08 24.64 -0.16
N ILE A 208 15.14 24.44 0.78
CA ILE A 208 13.73 24.81 0.63
C ILE A 208 13.38 25.89 1.65
N GLN A 209 12.93 27.04 1.18
CA GLN A 209 12.43 28.11 2.03
C GLN A 209 10.89 28.08 1.99
N LEU A 210 10.28 27.72 3.13
CA LEU A 210 8.84 27.77 3.27
C LEU A 210 8.36 29.19 3.63
N PRO A 211 7.13 29.56 3.28
CA PRO A 211 6.49 30.75 3.83
C PRO A 211 6.47 30.69 5.38
N THR A 212 6.67 31.82 6.01
CA THR A 212 6.75 31.93 7.48
C THR A 212 5.41 31.75 8.18
N ASP A 213 4.31 31.93 7.47
CA ASP A 213 2.95 31.81 8.03
C ASP A 213 2.23 30.62 7.35
N ASN A 214 1.94 29.60 8.14
CA ASN A 214 1.12 28.48 7.72
C ASN A 214 -0.24 28.51 8.43
N PRO A 215 -1.34 28.83 7.74
CA PRO A 215 -2.66 28.92 8.36
C PRO A 215 -3.12 27.63 9.05
N LEU A 216 -2.75 26.46 8.48
CA LEU A 216 -3.10 25.15 9.03
C LEU A 216 -2.33 24.83 10.31
N GLU A 217 -1.10 25.31 10.45
CA GLU A 217 -0.31 25.14 11.68
C GLU A 217 -1.04 25.73 12.89
N LYS A 218 -1.58 26.95 12.75
CA LYS A 218 -2.34 27.63 13.83
C LYS A 218 -3.54 26.78 14.26
N GLN A 219 -4.29 26.25 13.30
CA GLN A 219 -5.47 25.40 13.55
C GLN A 219 -5.15 24.12 14.32
N PHE A 220 -3.95 23.55 14.12
CA PHE A 220 -3.55 22.30 14.78
C PHE A 220 -2.94 22.56 16.17
N LEU A 221 -2.27 23.69 16.36
CA LEU A 221 -1.66 24.04 17.64
C LEU A 221 -2.68 24.48 18.69
N ASP A 222 -3.85 24.98 18.26
CA ASP A 222 -4.95 25.40 19.13
C ASP A 222 -5.83 24.21 19.62
N ARG A 223 -5.53 22.96 19.21
CA ARG A 223 -6.25 21.78 19.71
C ARG A 223 -5.87 21.47 21.14
N GLU A 224 -6.89 21.31 22.00
CA GLU A 224 -6.67 20.84 23.35
C GLU A 224 -6.09 19.41 23.36
N PRO A 225 -5.05 19.16 24.18
CA PRO A 225 -4.53 17.81 24.37
C PRO A 225 -5.62 16.88 24.92
N ARG A 226 -5.61 15.62 24.52
CA ARG A 226 -6.51 14.62 25.12
C ARG A 226 -6.10 14.34 26.55
N ASP A 227 -7.06 14.36 27.47
CA ASP A 227 -6.83 14.13 28.91
C ASP A 227 -6.32 12.72 29.21
N LYS A 228 -6.73 11.73 28.39
CA LYS A 228 -6.38 10.33 28.60
C LYS A 228 -5.91 9.70 27.29
N LEU A 229 -4.72 9.12 27.32
CA LEU A 229 -4.14 8.34 26.21
C LEU A 229 -3.96 6.89 26.65
N PRO A 230 -4.08 5.91 25.73
CA PRO A 230 -3.76 4.51 26.02
C PRO A 230 -2.27 4.35 26.34
N GLY A 231 -1.91 3.33 27.12
CA GLY A 231 -0.50 3.03 27.40
C GLY A 231 0.26 2.64 26.13
N PHE A 232 1.54 3.08 26.00
CA PHE A 232 2.38 2.79 24.84
C PHE A 232 2.49 1.28 24.55
N GLY A 233 2.76 0.46 25.57
CA GLY A 233 2.97 -0.98 25.41
C GLY A 233 1.73 -1.71 24.88
N ILE A 234 0.54 -1.37 25.40
CA ILE A 234 -0.71 -1.99 24.95
C ILE A 234 -1.11 -1.54 23.55
N THR A 235 -0.83 -0.29 23.21
CA THR A 235 -1.05 0.23 21.85
C THR A 235 -0.15 -0.50 20.85
N MET A 236 1.14 -0.62 21.15
CA MET A 236 2.10 -1.35 20.33
C MET A 236 1.72 -2.82 20.17
N ALA A 237 1.37 -3.50 21.29
CA ALA A 237 0.95 -4.90 21.24
C ALA A 237 -0.30 -5.09 20.35
N THR A 238 -1.28 -4.19 20.45
CA THR A 238 -2.51 -4.26 19.66
C THR A 238 -2.24 -4.07 18.17
N ILE A 239 -1.41 -3.08 17.79
CA ILE A 239 -1.11 -2.75 16.40
C ILE A 239 -0.21 -3.79 15.74
N LEU A 240 0.79 -4.31 16.50
CA LEU A 240 1.72 -5.30 15.96
C LEU A 240 1.18 -6.72 15.99
N LEU A 241 0.08 -6.98 16.71
CA LEU A 241 -0.49 -8.32 16.80
C LEU A 241 -0.72 -8.98 15.43
N PRO A 242 -1.36 -8.37 14.44
CA PRO A 242 -1.56 -9.02 13.15
C PRO A 242 -0.23 -9.32 12.45
N VAL A 243 0.74 -8.41 12.53
CA VAL A 243 2.08 -8.59 11.96
C VAL A 243 2.78 -9.80 12.56
N VAL A 244 2.78 -9.90 13.89
CA VAL A 244 3.40 -11.03 14.64
C VAL A 244 2.70 -12.34 14.29
N LEU A 245 1.37 -12.37 14.26
CA LEU A 245 0.62 -13.59 13.92
C LEU A 245 0.90 -14.03 12.47
N MET A 246 0.94 -13.11 11.52
CA MET A 246 1.27 -13.43 10.12
C MET A 246 2.69 -13.95 9.95
N LEU A 247 3.67 -13.42 10.68
CA LEU A 247 5.05 -13.93 10.71
C LEU A 247 5.10 -15.35 11.28
N ILE A 248 4.41 -15.60 12.42
CA ILE A 248 4.31 -16.94 13.02
C ILE A 248 3.70 -17.93 12.03
N GLY A 249 2.61 -17.57 11.34
CA GLY A 249 2.01 -18.40 10.29
C GLY A 249 2.94 -18.64 9.10
N GLY A 250 3.68 -17.61 8.67
CA GLY A 250 4.68 -17.75 7.60
C GLY A 250 5.82 -18.70 7.94
N TRP A 251 6.12 -18.88 9.22
CA TRP A 251 7.16 -19.78 9.72
C TRP A 251 6.61 -21.07 10.33
N ALA A 252 5.32 -21.32 10.24
CA ALA A 252 4.69 -22.49 10.85
C ALA A 252 5.38 -23.82 10.51
N ASN A 253 5.78 -23.99 9.24
CA ASN A 253 6.47 -25.20 8.77
C ASN A 253 7.93 -25.32 9.24
N LEU A 254 8.54 -24.23 9.71
CA LEU A 254 9.87 -24.24 10.35
C LEU A 254 9.77 -24.50 11.85
N ILE A 255 8.68 -24.06 12.49
CA ILE A 255 8.43 -24.16 13.92
C ILE A 255 7.91 -25.55 14.30
N SER A 256 7.14 -26.18 13.40
CA SER A 256 6.44 -27.43 13.69
C SER A 256 6.34 -28.34 12.46
N THR A 257 6.14 -29.63 12.67
CA THR A 257 5.97 -30.60 11.59
C THR A 257 4.72 -30.27 10.75
N PRO A 258 4.85 -30.09 9.42
CA PRO A 258 3.74 -29.83 8.54
C PRO A 258 2.59 -30.85 8.72
N GLY A 259 1.36 -30.36 8.80
CA GLY A 259 0.15 -31.16 8.89
C GLY A 259 -0.24 -31.63 10.30
N ASN A 260 0.58 -31.43 11.32
CA ASN A 260 0.14 -31.70 12.69
C ASN A 260 -0.84 -30.64 13.21
N ALA A 261 -1.58 -30.91 14.28
CA ALA A 261 -2.59 -30.01 14.84
C ALA A 261 -2.01 -28.64 15.24
N PHE A 262 -0.80 -28.61 15.79
CA PHE A 262 -0.14 -27.37 16.19
C PHE A 262 0.28 -26.54 14.97
N ASN A 263 0.82 -27.18 13.91
CA ASN A 263 1.14 -26.51 12.66
C ASN A 263 -0.12 -25.90 12.02
N GLN A 264 -1.22 -26.67 11.93
CA GLN A 264 -2.49 -26.17 11.42
C GLN A 264 -3.03 -24.98 12.23
N PHE A 265 -2.87 -25.01 13.55
CA PHE A 265 -3.24 -23.90 14.42
C PHE A 265 -2.39 -22.65 14.14
N LEU A 266 -1.07 -22.78 13.97
CA LEU A 266 -0.19 -21.67 13.62
C LEU A 266 -0.56 -21.07 12.26
N LEU A 267 -0.83 -21.90 11.26
CA LEU A 267 -1.30 -21.46 9.94
C LEU A 267 -2.66 -20.75 10.03
N PHE A 268 -3.57 -21.22 10.87
CA PHE A 268 -4.88 -20.61 11.08
C PHE A 268 -4.77 -19.22 11.71
N ILE A 269 -4.06 -19.06 12.82
CA ILE A 269 -3.92 -17.75 13.49
C ILE A 269 -3.08 -16.77 12.68
N GLY A 270 -2.16 -17.27 11.83
CA GLY A 270 -1.33 -16.47 10.92
C GLY A 270 -2.01 -16.13 9.61
N ASN A 271 -3.22 -16.67 9.34
CA ASN A 271 -4.01 -16.22 8.20
C ASN A 271 -4.35 -14.73 8.35
N SER A 272 -4.17 -13.93 7.31
CA SER A 272 -4.31 -12.47 7.37
C SER A 272 -5.68 -12.00 7.87
N VAL A 273 -6.76 -12.69 7.49
CA VAL A 273 -8.12 -12.37 7.95
C VAL A 273 -8.26 -12.64 9.44
N ILE A 274 -7.79 -13.82 9.92
CA ILE A 274 -7.86 -14.19 11.33
C ILE A 274 -6.96 -13.28 12.19
N ALA A 275 -5.74 -13.02 11.75
CA ALA A 275 -4.79 -12.14 12.45
C ALA A 275 -5.36 -10.72 12.61
N LEU A 276 -5.95 -10.15 11.56
CA LEU A 276 -6.60 -8.83 11.60
C LEU A 276 -7.88 -8.85 12.43
N LEU A 277 -8.69 -9.91 12.37
CA LEU A 277 -9.88 -10.06 13.20
C LEU A 277 -9.53 -10.06 14.69
N LEU A 278 -8.54 -10.86 15.08
CA LEU A 278 -8.08 -10.93 16.46
C LEU A 278 -7.54 -9.57 16.95
N ALA A 279 -6.76 -8.89 16.13
CA ALA A 279 -6.24 -7.55 16.45
C ALA A 279 -7.36 -6.51 16.57
N THR A 280 -8.34 -6.55 15.68
CA THR A 280 -9.51 -5.65 15.71
C THR A 280 -10.34 -5.88 16.97
N LEU A 281 -10.63 -7.13 17.30
CA LEU A 281 -11.34 -7.48 18.54
C LEU A 281 -10.56 -7.05 19.79
N LEU A 282 -9.24 -7.28 19.81
CA LEU A 282 -8.38 -6.79 20.90
C LEU A 282 -8.44 -5.28 21.00
N SER A 283 -8.44 -4.55 19.87
CA SER A 283 -8.50 -3.09 19.85
C SER A 283 -9.81 -2.54 20.43
N PHE A 284 -10.93 -3.24 20.27
CA PHE A 284 -12.21 -2.85 20.88
C PHE A 284 -12.13 -2.80 22.39
N TRP A 285 -11.34 -3.69 22.98
CA TRP A 285 -11.09 -3.69 24.42
C TRP A 285 -9.98 -2.71 24.80
N THR A 286 -8.79 -2.83 24.23
CA THR A 286 -7.58 -2.09 24.64
C THR A 286 -7.64 -0.60 24.28
N LEU A 287 -8.13 -0.28 23.09
CA LEU A 287 -8.23 1.07 22.53
C LEU A 287 -9.67 1.61 22.59
N GLY A 288 -10.65 0.76 22.88
CA GLY A 288 -12.06 1.12 23.01
C GLY A 288 -12.49 1.20 24.48
N ILE A 289 -12.95 0.09 25.02
CA ILE A 289 -13.58 0.01 26.37
C ILE A 289 -12.63 0.49 27.45
N ALA A 290 -11.36 0.08 27.42
CA ALA A 290 -10.35 0.48 28.40
C ALA A 290 -10.03 1.99 28.36
N GLN A 291 -10.35 2.68 27.26
CA GLN A 291 -10.24 4.12 27.12
C GLN A 291 -11.54 4.88 27.47
N GLY A 292 -12.59 4.17 27.87
CA GLY A 292 -13.87 4.74 28.30
C GLY A 292 -14.90 4.88 27.19
N PHE A 293 -14.63 4.37 25.99
CA PHE A 293 -15.63 4.37 24.92
C PHE A 293 -16.71 3.30 25.20
N ASN A 294 -17.96 3.68 24.98
CA ASN A 294 -19.07 2.73 25.06
C ASN A 294 -19.23 1.94 23.75
N ARG A 295 -20.12 0.96 23.77
CA ARG A 295 -20.38 0.08 22.61
C ARG A 295 -20.91 0.84 21.40
N GLU A 296 -21.71 1.87 21.62
CA GLU A 296 -22.27 2.71 20.55
C GLU A 296 -21.18 3.52 19.84
N SER A 297 -20.23 4.09 20.60
CA SER A 297 -19.06 4.78 20.04
C SER A 297 -18.21 3.85 19.19
N ILE A 298 -17.91 2.63 19.68
CA ILE A 298 -17.14 1.63 18.94
C ILE A 298 -17.86 1.22 17.65
N LEU A 299 -19.18 0.97 17.73
CA LEU A 299 -20.00 0.66 16.55
C LEU A 299 -20.00 1.81 15.54
N LYS A 300 -20.13 3.06 16.02
CA LYS A 300 -20.06 4.26 15.17
C LYS A 300 -18.71 4.33 14.45
N PHE A 301 -17.60 4.22 15.16
CA PHE A 301 -16.24 4.29 14.59
C PHE A 301 -16.02 3.21 13.53
N THR A 302 -16.43 1.97 13.81
CA THR A 302 -16.27 0.85 12.88
C THR A 302 -17.17 0.97 11.65
N ASN A 303 -18.35 1.59 11.75
CA ASN A 303 -19.21 1.84 10.59
C ASN A 303 -18.69 3.00 9.72
N GLU A 304 -18.23 4.09 10.33
CA GLU A 304 -17.74 5.27 9.60
C GLU A 304 -16.52 4.98 8.73
N CYS A 305 -15.66 4.03 9.12
CA CYS A 305 -14.45 3.71 8.35
C CYS A 305 -14.72 2.84 7.11
N LEU A 306 -15.89 2.23 6.96
CA LEU A 306 -16.19 1.34 5.83
C LEU A 306 -16.51 2.09 4.54
N ALA A 307 -17.24 3.19 4.62
CA ALA A 307 -17.66 3.94 3.44
C ALA A 307 -16.48 4.45 2.57
N PRO A 308 -15.41 5.03 3.13
CA PRO A 308 -14.25 5.45 2.35
C PRO A 308 -13.52 4.28 1.66
N THR A 309 -13.60 3.07 2.20
CA THR A 309 -12.90 1.89 1.65
C THR A 309 -13.65 1.19 0.52
N ALA A 310 -14.94 1.47 0.35
CA ALA A 310 -15.78 0.83 -0.67
C ALA A 310 -15.24 1.03 -2.09
N SER A 311 -14.80 2.25 -2.43
CA SER A 311 -14.23 2.57 -3.73
C SER A 311 -12.96 1.77 -4.03
N ILE A 312 -12.07 1.65 -3.03
CA ILE A 312 -10.82 0.88 -3.14
C ILE A 312 -11.15 -0.61 -3.33
N THR A 313 -12.08 -1.13 -2.54
CA THR A 313 -12.50 -2.53 -2.62
C THR A 313 -13.05 -2.87 -4.00
N LEU A 314 -13.93 -2.05 -4.57
CA LEU A 314 -14.47 -2.24 -5.92
C LEU A 314 -13.38 -2.18 -7.00
N LEU A 315 -12.45 -1.24 -6.89
CA LEU A 315 -11.30 -1.11 -7.81
C LEU A 315 -10.45 -2.39 -7.82
N VAL A 316 -10.17 -2.91 -6.63
CA VAL A 316 -9.44 -4.16 -6.45
C VAL A 316 -10.15 -5.34 -7.11
N GLY A 317 -11.48 -5.42 -6.92
CA GLY A 317 -12.31 -6.40 -7.60
C GLY A 317 -12.17 -6.32 -9.13
N ALA A 318 -12.27 -5.11 -9.69
CA ALA A 318 -12.11 -4.89 -11.13
C ALA A 318 -10.74 -5.36 -11.66
N GLY A 319 -9.66 -5.15 -10.90
CA GLY A 319 -8.33 -5.70 -11.22
C GLY A 319 -8.31 -7.23 -11.28
N GLY A 320 -9.02 -7.90 -10.36
CA GLY A 320 -9.21 -9.35 -10.41
C GLY A 320 -10.00 -9.82 -11.64
N GLY A 321 -11.02 -9.05 -12.03
CA GLY A 321 -11.76 -9.26 -13.29
C GLY A 321 -10.87 -9.14 -14.52
N LEU A 322 -10.03 -8.10 -14.61
CA LEU A 322 -9.05 -7.93 -15.70
C LEU A 322 -8.08 -9.10 -15.77
N ASN A 323 -7.52 -9.50 -14.61
CA ASN A 323 -6.61 -10.66 -14.54
C ASN A 323 -7.27 -11.91 -15.14
N ARG A 324 -8.49 -12.22 -14.75
CA ARG A 324 -9.24 -13.36 -15.24
C ARG A 324 -9.47 -13.30 -16.75
N ILE A 325 -9.85 -12.15 -17.29
CA ILE A 325 -10.05 -11.95 -18.73
C ILE A 325 -8.74 -12.16 -19.52
N LEU A 326 -7.61 -11.64 -19.03
CA LEU A 326 -6.30 -11.83 -19.69
C LEU A 326 -5.93 -13.32 -19.81
N VAL A 327 -6.23 -14.12 -18.77
CA VAL A 327 -6.00 -15.56 -18.77
C VAL A 327 -6.97 -16.26 -19.72
N ASP A 328 -8.28 -16.06 -19.57
CA ASP A 328 -9.30 -16.78 -20.33
C ASP A 328 -9.30 -16.41 -21.83
N ALA A 329 -8.88 -15.18 -22.17
CA ALA A 329 -8.70 -14.73 -23.55
C ALA A 329 -7.41 -15.25 -24.23
N GLY A 330 -6.53 -15.95 -23.48
CA GLY A 330 -5.26 -16.48 -24.00
C GLY A 330 -4.18 -15.40 -24.22
N VAL A 331 -4.39 -14.18 -23.77
CA VAL A 331 -3.40 -13.09 -23.85
C VAL A 331 -2.15 -13.43 -23.03
N THR A 332 -2.35 -14.01 -21.85
CA THR A 332 -1.27 -14.39 -20.94
C THR A 332 -0.27 -15.33 -21.61
N ASP A 333 -0.75 -16.37 -22.32
CA ASP A 333 0.13 -17.35 -22.97
C ASP A 333 1.03 -16.70 -24.03
N GLN A 334 0.50 -15.68 -24.74
CA GLN A 334 1.29 -14.95 -25.74
C GLN A 334 2.35 -14.06 -25.09
N ILE A 335 2.02 -13.39 -23.98
CA ILE A 335 2.97 -12.56 -23.22
C ILE A 335 4.06 -13.45 -22.60
N VAL A 336 3.70 -14.62 -22.05
CA VAL A 336 4.66 -15.61 -21.54
C VAL A 336 5.62 -16.07 -22.64
N GLY A 337 5.10 -16.38 -23.84
CA GLY A 337 5.93 -16.73 -24.99
C GLY A 337 6.96 -15.67 -25.35
N LEU A 338 6.52 -14.41 -25.45
CA LEU A 338 7.43 -13.26 -25.67
C LEU A 338 8.44 -13.07 -24.55
N ALA A 339 7.99 -13.15 -23.30
CA ALA A 339 8.87 -12.98 -22.14
C ALA A 339 9.98 -14.05 -22.12
N HIS A 340 9.68 -15.29 -22.51
CA HIS A 340 10.68 -16.35 -22.71
C HIS A 340 11.64 -16.05 -23.85
N GLU A 341 11.13 -15.62 -25.00
CA GLU A 341 11.95 -15.31 -26.17
C GLU A 341 12.94 -14.16 -25.90
N PHE A 342 12.46 -13.09 -25.25
CA PHE A 342 13.27 -11.91 -24.92
C PHE A 342 13.94 -11.97 -23.55
N HIS A 343 13.83 -13.06 -22.80
CA HIS A 343 14.40 -13.23 -21.46
C HIS A 343 14.02 -12.08 -20.49
N LEU A 344 12.77 -11.62 -20.56
CA LEU A 344 12.28 -10.49 -19.75
C LEU A 344 12.17 -10.89 -18.27
N SER A 345 12.79 -10.10 -17.40
CA SER A 345 12.68 -10.29 -15.95
C SER A 345 11.27 -9.93 -15.46
N PRO A 346 10.53 -10.84 -14.79
CA PRO A 346 9.23 -10.53 -14.21
C PRO A 346 9.29 -9.40 -13.18
N LEU A 347 10.42 -9.22 -12.46
CA LEU A 347 10.62 -8.11 -11.52
C LEU A 347 10.60 -6.76 -12.23
N ILE A 348 11.34 -6.66 -13.35
CA ILE A 348 11.36 -5.43 -14.16
C ILE A 348 9.97 -5.17 -14.75
N MET A 349 9.28 -6.20 -15.22
CA MET A 349 7.91 -6.06 -15.74
C MET A 349 6.97 -5.52 -14.66
N GLY A 350 6.95 -6.10 -13.45
CA GLY A 350 6.12 -5.67 -12.34
C GLY A 350 6.36 -4.21 -11.98
N TRP A 351 7.63 -3.84 -11.80
CA TRP A 351 8.02 -2.45 -11.48
C TRP A 351 7.64 -1.49 -12.60
N LEU A 352 7.97 -1.80 -13.86
CA LEU A 352 7.76 -0.91 -15.00
C LEU A 352 6.26 -0.69 -15.29
N PHE A 353 5.45 -1.75 -15.29
CA PHE A 353 4.00 -1.61 -15.49
C PHE A 353 3.36 -0.77 -14.38
N ALA A 354 3.74 -1.01 -13.11
CA ALA A 354 3.25 -0.20 -12.01
C ALA A 354 3.71 1.26 -12.14
N ALA A 355 4.95 1.51 -12.54
CA ALA A 355 5.50 2.85 -12.76
C ALA A 355 4.74 3.60 -13.87
N LEU A 356 4.49 2.96 -15.00
CA LEU A 356 3.72 3.54 -16.11
C LEU A 356 2.29 3.89 -15.67
N MET A 357 1.62 2.97 -14.99
CA MET A 357 0.27 3.18 -14.46
C MET A 357 0.26 4.31 -13.41
N ARG A 358 1.26 4.37 -12.53
CA ARG A 358 1.39 5.42 -11.52
C ARG A 358 1.50 6.80 -12.14
N VAL A 359 2.42 6.99 -13.07
CA VAL A 359 2.64 8.26 -13.77
C VAL A 359 1.38 8.66 -14.53
N ALA A 360 0.68 7.71 -15.14
CA ALA A 360 -0.52 7.99 -15.92
C ALA A 360 -1.73 8.35 -15.05
N THR A 361 -1.98 7.57 -13.96
CA THR A 361 -3.24 7.66 -13.19
C THR A 361 -3.14 8.51 -11.93
N GLY A 362 -1.95 8.72 -11.40
CA GLY A 362 -1.71 9.42 -10.14
C GLY A 362 -2.08 8.63 -8.87
N SER A 363 -2.47 7.36 -8.98
CA SER A 363 -2.89 6.54 -7.82
C SER A 363 -2.01 5.30 -7.68
N ALA A 364 -1.35 5.17 -6.52
CA ALA A 364 -0.55 4.00 -6.20
C ALA A 364 -1.40 2.71 -6.15
N THR A 365 -2.60 2.77 -5.57
CA THR A 365 -3.51 1.63 -5.49
C THR A 365 -3.97 1.18 -6.88
N VAL A 366 -4.34 2.12 -7.76
CA VAL A 366 -4.71 1.81 -9.16
C VAL A 366 -3.53 1.20 -9.90
N ALA A 367 -2.35 1.79 -9.75
CA ALA A 367 -1.13 1.31 -10.39
C ALA A 367 -0.79 -0.12 -9.96
N MET A 368 -0.79 -0.39 -8.66
CA MET A 368 -0.49 -1.72 -8.12
C MET A 368 -1.53 -2.76 -8.54
N THR A 369 -2.83 -2.40 -8.48
CA THR A 369 -3.93 -3.28 -8.88
C THR A 369 -3.83 -3.67 -10.35
N THR A 370 -3.67 -2.67 -11.23
CA THR A 370 -3.62 -2.91 -12.67
C THR A 370 -2.35 -3.67 -13.07
N ALA A 371 -1.20 -3.27 -12.53
CA ALA A 371 0.07 -3.93 -12.84
C ALA A 371 0.09 -5.38 -12.36
N SER A 372 -0.33 -5.67 -11.13
CA SER A 372 -0.40 -7.06 -10.65
C SER A 372 -1.42 -7.88 -11.43
N GLY A 373 -2.56 -7.29 -11.85
CA GLY A 373 -3.54 -7.94 -12.72
C GLY A 373 -2.96 -8.40 -14.06
N VAL A 374 -2.07 -7.58 -14.66
CA VAL A 374 -1.42 -7.88 -15.95
C VAL A 374 -0.21 -8.80 -15.77
N VAL A 375 0.64 -8.52 -14.79
CA VAL A 375 1.95 -9.20 -14.66
C VAL A 375 1.85 -10.55 -13.94
N ALA A 376 0.90 -10.71 -12.99
CA ALA A 376 0.81 -11.94 -12.21
C ALA A 376 0.58 -13.20 -13.07
N PRO A 377 -0.36 -13.23 -14.05
CA PRO A 377 -0.51 -14.39 -14.91
C PRO A 377 0.76 -14.74 -15.68
N VAL A 378 1.48 -13.71 -16.13
CA VAL A 378 2.76 -13.89 -16.86
C VAL A 378 3.83 -14.47 -15.96
N ALA A 379 4.01 -13.92 -14.76
CA ALA A 379 5.01 -14.37 -13.80
C ALA A 379 4.75 -15.81 -13.33
N ILE A 380 3.48 -16.16 -13.12
CA ILE A 380 3.06 -17.53 -12.79
C ILE A 380 3.34 -18.47 -13.97
N GLY A 381 3.03 -18.08 -15.21
CA GLY A 381 3.30 -18.84 -16.42
C GLY A 381 4.79 -19.06 -16.67
N LEU A 382 5.64 -18.10 -16.29
CA LEU A 382 7.11 -18.22 -16.32
C LEU A 382 7.68 -19.06 -15.17
N GLY A 383 6.85 -19.46 -14.19
CA GLY A 383 7.30 -20.22 -13.03
C GLY A 383 8.28 -19.45 -12.14
N TYR A 384 8.10 -18.12 -11.99
CA TYR A 384 9.02 -17.30 -11.21
C TYR A 384 9.06 -17.76 -9.72
N PRO A 385 10.25 -18.09 -9.17
CA PRO A 385 10.35 -18.86 -7.92
C PRO A 385 10.01 -18.04 -6.67
N HIS A 386 10.11 -16.69 -6.73
CA HIS A 386 9.97 -15.79 -5.55
C HIS A 386 8.86 -14.76 -5.77
N PRO A 387 7.58 -15.18 -5.75
CA PRO A 387 6.45 -14.27 -6.01
C PRO A 387 6.36 -13.11 -5.01
N GLU A 388 6.92 -13.23 -3.80
CA GLU A 388 7.03 -12.17 -2.81
C GLU A 388 7.83 -10.96 -3.33
N LEU A 389 8.89 -11.22 -4.10
CA LEU A 389 9.70 -10.15 -4.69
C LEU A 389 8.94 -9.41 -5.79
N LEU A 390 8.01 -10.08 -6.48
CA LEU A 390 7.13 -9.41 -7.46
C LEU A 390 6.17 -8.44 -6.78
N VAL A 391 5.66 -8.80 -5.60
CA VAL A 391 4.84 -7.88 -4.79
C VAL A 391 5.63 -6.62 -4.48
N LEU A 392 6.88 -6.75 -4.03
CA LEU A 392 7.73 -5.63 -3.66
C LEU A 392 8.15 -4.80 -4.87
N ALA A 393 8.49 -5.43 -5.98
CA ALA A 393 8.83 -4.74 -7.22
C ALA A 393 7.64 -3.92 -7.75
N THR A 394 6.44 -4.52 -7.80
CA THR A 394 5.22 -3.85 -8.23
C THR A 394 4.84 -2.71 -7.26
N GLY A 395 4.96 -2.95 -5.96
CA GLY A 395 4.76 -1.94 -4.92
C GLY A 395 5.73 -0.76 -5.07
N ALA A 396 7.01 -1.03 -5.27
CA ALA A 396 8.01 0.01 -5.54
C ALA A 396 7.67 0.83 -6.79
N GLY A 397 7.24 0.20 -7.88
CA GLY A 397 6.81 0.89 -9.09
C GLY A 397 5.56 1.75 -8.88
N SER A 398 4.65 1.32 -8.01
CA SER A 398 3.36 1.98 -7.78
C SER A 398 3.44 3.36 -7.11
N VAL A 399 4.57 3.75 -6.57
CA VAL A 399 4.75 5.05 -5.91
C VAL A 399 5.63 6.03 -6.67
N ILE A 400 6.32 5.58 -7.72
CA ILE A 400 7.26 6.41 -8.47
C ILE A 400 6.61 7.71 -8.98
N PHE A 401 7.38 8.78 -8.97
CA PHE A 401 7.09 10.03 -9.66
C PHE A 401 5.68 10.58 -9.40
N SER A 402 5.23 10.56 -8.13
CA SER A 402 3.97 11.21 -7.73
C SER A 402 4.00 12.69 -8.08
N HIS A 403 3.01 13.16 -8.84
CA HIS A 403 2.96 14.55 -9.35
C HIS A 403 1.53 15.12 -9.28
N VAL A 404 1.26 16.17 -10.04
CA VAL A 404 0.02 16.96 -9.98
C VAL A 404 -1.29 16.19 -10.26
N ASN A 405 -1.22 14.97 -10.74
CA ASN A 405 -2.39 14.10 -10.91
C ASN A 405 -2.71 13.24 -9.66
N ASP A 406 -1.87 13.31 -8.63
CA ASP A 406 -2.00 12.55 -7.38
C ASP A 406 -2.61 13.40 -6.27
N GLY A 407 -3.62 12.88 -5.57
CA GLY A 407 -4.19 13.51 -4.37
C GLY A 407 -3.17 13.71 -3.25
N GLY A 408 -2.23 12.75 -3.06
CA GLY A 408 -1.14 12.85 -2.10
C GLY A 408 -0.23 14.06 -2.36
N PHE A 409 0.08 14.35 -3.64
CA PHE A 409 0.86 15.52 -4.02
C PHE A 409 0.24 16.84 -3.52
N TRP A 410 -1.07 17.00 -3.71
CA TRP A 410 -1.80 18.20 -3.27
C TRP A 410 -1.96 18.24 -1.76
N LEU A 411 -2.22 17.08 -1.13
CA LEU A 411 -2.31 16.97 0.31
C LEU A 411 -1.01 17.46 0.98
N ILE A 412 0.13 16.95 0.56
CA ILE A 412 1.45 17.34 1.09
C ILE A 412 1.75 18.82 0.80
N LYS A 413 1.43 19.29 -0.42
CA LYS A 413 1.60 20.69 -0.80
C LYS A 413 0.84 21.63 0.14
N GLU A 414 -0.44 21.39 0.35
CA GLU A 414 -1.29 22.27 1.13
C GLU A 414 -0.93 22.26 2.61
N TYR A 415 -0.77 21.09 3.21
CA TYR A 415 -0.46 20.99 4.63
C TYR A 415 0.90 21.57 5.00
N PHE A 416 1.92 21.38 4.17
CA PHE A 416 3.24 21.95 4.42
C PHE A 416 3.41 23.36 3.81
N ASN A 417 2.35 23.94 3.28
CA ASN A 417 2.32 25.27 2.68
C ASN A 417 3.43 25.48 1.64
N MET A 418 3.57 24.49 0.75
CA MET A 418 4.58 24.49 -0.31
C MET A 418 4.03 25.04 -1.63
N THR A 419 4.90 25.61 -2.44
CA THR A 419 4.61 25.84 -3.87
C THR A 419 4.65 24.52 -4.64
N VAL A 420 4.02 24.46 -5.82
CA VAL A 420 4.08 23.29 -6.71
C VAL A 420 5.53 22.89 -7.00
N ALA A 421 6.40 23.85 -7.27
CA ALA A 421 7.82 23.59 -7.54
C ALA A 421 8.57 23.01 -6.33
N GLN A 422 8.23 23.44 -5.11
CA GLN A 422 8.80 22.88 -3.89
C GLN A 422 8.29 21.46 -3.65
N THR A 423 7.01 21.19 -3.93
CA THR A 423 6.43 19.84 -3.82
C THR A 423 7.07 18.85 -4.79
N PHE A 424 7.37 19.28 -6.03
CA PHE A 424 8.18 18.47 -6.95
C PHE A 424 9.56 18.16 -6.39
N LYS A 425 10.24 19.14 -5.82
CA LYS A 425 11.60 18.95 -5.24
C LYS A 425 11.61 18.15 -3.96
N THR A 426 10.51 18.02 -3.24
CA THR A 426 10.41 17.30 -1.96
C THR A 426 9.67 15.99 -2.13
N TRP A 427 8.36 16.04 -2.28
CA TRP A 427 7.48 14.87 -2.34
C TRP A 427 7.74 13.97 -3.56
N THR A 428 7.76 14.56 -4.78
CA THR A 428 7.95 13.76 -6.00
C THR A 428 9.31 13.06 -6.01
N VAL A 429 10.37 13.75 -5.56
CA VAL A 429 11.69 13.14 -5.47
C VAL A 429 11.72 12.07 -4.37
N LEU A 430 11.07 12.31 -3.22
CA LEU A 430 10.96 11.34 -2.13
C LEU A 430 10.29 10.04 -2.60
N GLU A 431 9.15 10.13 -3.27
CA GLU A 431 8.44 8.98 -3.84
C GLU A 431 9.27 8.24 -4.90
N THR A 432 10.00 8.99 -5.72
CA THR A 432 10.92 8.42 -6.70
C THR A 432 12.09 7.69 -6.02
N LEU A 433 12.63 8.24 -4.94
CA LEU A 433 13.68 7.58 -4.14
C LEU A 433 13.14 6.30 -3.51
N ILE A 434 11.93 6.31 -2.93
CA ILE A 434 11.30 5.09 -2.40
C ILE A 434 11.24 4.03 -3.49
N SER A 435 10.73 4.38 -4.67
CA SER A 435 10.61 3.44 -5.79
C SER A 435 11.93 2.84 -6.21
N LEU A 436 12.92 3.68 -6.48
CA LEU A 436 14.21 3.22 -7.01
C LEU A 436 15.01 2.43 -5.97
N VAL A 437 15.03 2.88 -4.71
CA VAL A 437 15.76 2.19 -3.63
C VAL A 437 15.10 0.86 -3.31
N ALA A 438 13.77 0.83 -3.14
CA ALA A 438 13.06 -0.41 -2.87
C ALA A 438 13.22 -1.42 -4.01
N PHE A 439 13.13 -0.97 -5.27
CA PHE A 439 13.33 -1.83 -6.43
C PHE A 439 14.77 -2.37 -6.51
N ALA A 440 15.77 -1.52 -6.32
CA ALA A 440 17.18 -1.93 -6.32
C ALA A 440 17.47 -2.96 -5.21
N LEU A 441 16.94 -2.75 -4.00
CA LEU A 441 17.06 -3.71 -2.90
C LEU A 441 16.30 -5.01 -3.18
N THR A 442 15.13 -4.94 -3.83
CA THR A 442 14.36 -6.12 -4.25
C THR A 442 15.13 -6.95 -5.27
N VAL A 443 15.73 -6.30 -6.27
CA VAL A 443 16.60 -6.96 -7.26
C VAL A 443 17.85 -7.51 -6.57
N GLY A 444 18.49 -6.74 -5.66
CA GLY A 444 19.61 -7.24 -4.88
C GLY A 444 19.28 -8.50 -4.07
N LEU A 445 18.10 -8.53 -3.43
CA LEU A 445 17.63 -9.69 -2.68
C LEU A 445 17.37 -10.90 -3.59
N SER A 446 16.90 -10.70 -4.82
CA SER A 446 16.67 -11.80 -5.78
C SER A 446 17.93 -12.54 -6.22
N TYR A 447 19.12 -11.95 -6.03
CA TYR A 447 20.39 -12.64 -6.27
C TYR A 447 20.92 -13.42 -5.06
N LEU A 448 20.30 -13.20 -3.88
CA LEU A 448 20.70 -13.85 -2.63
C LEU A 448 19.80 -15.05 -2.29
N LEU A 449 18.63 -15.14 -2.92
CA LEU A 449 17.65 -16.22 -2.79
C LEU A 449 17.76 -17.21 -3.93
#